data_66a061234d79cdc16100b078481344d7
#
_entry.id   66a061234d79cdc16100b078481344d7
#
_cell.length_a   1.000
_cell.length_b   1.000
_cell.length_c   1.000
_cell.angle_alpha   90.00
_cell.angle_beta   90.00
_cell.angle_gamma   90.00
#
_symmetry.space_group_name_H-M   'P 1'
#
loop_
_entity.id
_entity.type
_entity.pdbx_description
1 polymer ?
#
loop_
_entity_poly.entity_id
_entity_poly.type
_entity_poly.pdbx_seq_one_letter_code
_entity_poly.pdbx_strand_id
1 'polypeptide(L)'
;MRFGIFYEHQNPRPWEDERSEHALLRNALDQIELADRLGFDYVWEVEHHFLEEYSHSSAPEVFLAAASQRTERIRLGHGIVQIPPGVNHPARVAERVATLDLVSDGRLDFGTGESSSGAELGGFLVDRQH
;
A
#
# COMPACT_ATOMS: atom_id res chain seq x y z
N MET A 1 -2.65 7.51 -23.42
CA MET A 1 -1.63 6.99 -22.48
C MET A 1 -2.24 7.08 -21.10
N ARG A 2 -1.97 6.10 -20.22
CA ARG A 2 -2.43 6.11 -18.83
C ARG A 2 -1.25 6.36 -17.91
N PHE A 3 -1.47 7.12 -16.85
CA PHE A 3 -0.45 7.49 -15.87
C PHE A 3 -0.84 7.00 -14.48
N GLY A 4 0.14 6.55 -13.72
CA GLY A 4 -0.03 6.16 -12.33
C GLY A 4 1.10 6.66 -11.45
N ILE A 5 0.83 6.72 -10.16
CA ILE A 5 1.82 6.96 -9.12
C ILE A 5 2.04 5.64 -8.38
N PHE A 6 3.27 5.41 -7.97
CA PHE A 6 3.67 4.23 -7.20
C PHE A 6 4.31 4.66 -5.89
N TYR A 7 3.80 4.14 -4.77
CA TYR A 7 4.28 4.47 -3.43
C TYR A 7 4.96 3.29 -2.75
N GLU A 8 6.21 3.52 -2.35
CA GLU A 8 6.99 2.69 -1.44
C GLU A 8 6.97 3.25 -0.01
N HIS A 9 6.62 4.51 0.16
CA HIS A 9 6.72 5.25 1.43
C HIS A 9 8.11 5.16 2.05
N GLN A 10 9.14 5.50 1.28
CA GLN A 10 10.51 5.54 1.75
C GLN A 10 10.71 6.65 2.77
N ASN A 11 11.36 6.33 3.88
CA ASN A 11 11.67 7.28 4.94
C ASN A 11 13.14 7.13 5.38
N PRO A 12 14.09 7.60 4.55
CA PRO A 12 15.51 7.44 4.83
C PRO A 12 15.96 8.26 6.04
N ARG A 13 16.97 7.76 6.74
CA ARG A 13 17.60 8.49 7.84
C ARG A 13 18.56 9.59 7.34
N PRO A 14 18.85 10.64 8.12
CA PRO A 14 18.35 10.89 9.48
C PRO A 14 16.91 11.39 9.48
N TRP A 15 16.10 10.93 10.42
CA TRP A 15 14.75 11.47 10.61
C TRP A 15 14.82 12.80 11.33
N GLU A 16 14.21 13.82 10.76
CA GLU A 16 14.26 15.19 11.29
C GLU A 16 13.52 15.33 12.62
N ASP A 17 12.43 14.59 12.79
CA ASP A 17 11.65 14.53 14.02
C ASP A 17 10.84 13.22 14.12
N GLU A 18 10.14 13.05 15.27
CA GLU A 18 9.26 11.91 15.54
C GLU A 18 8.02 11.86 14.62
N ARG A 19 7.77 12.90 13.83
CA ARG A 19 6.62 13.04 12.94
C ARG A 19 6.94 12.75 11.49
N SER A 20 8.17 12.36 11.17
CA SER A 20 8.59 12.12 9.78
C SER A 20 7.67 11.11 9.07
N GLU A 21 7.34 9.99 9.72
CA GLU A 21 6.40 9.00 9.17
C GLU A 21 4.97 9.55 9.01
N HIS A 22 4.48 10.30 10.02
CA HIS A 22 3.17 10.95 9.91
C HIS A 22 3.13 11.94 8.73
N ALA A 23 4.17 12.75 8.57
CA ALA A 23 4.26 13.71 7.47
C ALA A 23 4.33 12.99 6.11
N LEU A 24 5.10 11.90 6.02
CA LEU A 24 5.22 11.07 4.82
C LEU A 24 3.85 10.58 4.34
N LEU A 25 3.06 9.95 5.21
CA LEU A 25 1.75 9.42 4.87
C LEU A 25 0.74 10.54 4.55
N ARG A 26 0.75 11.65 5.30
CA ARG A 26 -0.13 12.80 5.03
C ARG A 26 0.18 13.45 3.70
N ASN A 27 1.46 13.68 3.39
CA ASN A 27 1.89 14.25 2.12
C ASN A 27 1.51 13.33 0.94
N ALA A 28 1.63 12.03 1.09
CA ALA A 28 1.22 11.07 0.06
C ALA A 28 -0.29 11.16 -0.22
N LEU A 29 -1.14 11.25 0.81
CA LEU A 29 -2.58 11.45 0.63
C LEU A 29 -2.89 12.77 -0.10
N ASP A 30 -2.20 13.86 0.24
CA ASP A 30 -2.37 15.16 -0.45
C ASP A 30 -1.94 15.10 -1.92
N GLN A 31 -0.85 14.37 -2.22
CA GLN A 31 -0.39 14.12 -3.57
C GLN A 31 -1.38 13.28 -4.39
N ILE A 32 -1.98 12.25 -3.80
CA ILE A 32 -2.98 11.40 -4.47
C ILE A 32 -4.24 12.20 -4.79
N GLU A 33 -4.70 13.03 -3.87
CA GLU A 33 -5.83 13.94 -4.11
C GLU A 33 -5.52 14.92 -5.25
N LEU A 34 -4.31 15.47 -5.28
CA LEU A 34 -3.88 16.33 -6.38
C LEU A 34 -3.81 15.55 -7.71
N ALA A 35 -3.27 14.33 -7.70
CA ALA A 35 -3.18 13.48 -8.87
C ALA A 35 -4.56 13.14 -9.45
N ASP A 36 -5.55 12.85 -8.60
CA ASP A 36 -6.94 12.64 -9.02
C ASP A 36 -7.50 13.88 -9.74
N ARG A 37 -7.29 15.06 -9.17
CA ARG A 37 -7.72 16.34 -9.80
C ARG A 37 -7.01 16.60 -11.14
N LEU A 38 -5.75 16.20 -11.26
CA LEU A 38 -4.96 16.36 -12.49
C LEU A 38 -5.23 15.27 -13.54
N GLY A 39 -6.05 14.27 -13.23
CA GLY A 39 -6.45 13.23 -14.17
C GLY A 39 -5.48 12.06 -14.29
N PHE A 40 -4.70 11.77 -13.28
CA PHE A 40 -3.97 10.50 -13.20
C PHE A 40 -4.95 9.33 -13.11
N ASP A 41 -4.59 8.21 -13.75
CA ASP A 41 -5.47 7.05 -13.85
C ASP A 41 -5.35 6.13 -12.63
N TYR A 42 -4.15 6.00 -12.04
CA TYR A 42 -3.85 5.01 -11.02
C TYR A 42 -2.97 5.55 -9.90
N VAL A 43 -3.19 5.03 -8.70
CA VAL A 43 -2.21 5.00 -7.62
C VAL A 43 -1.98 3.55 -7.21
N TRP A 44 -0.72 3.18 -7.03
CA TRP A 44 -0.30 1.85 -6.61
C TRP A 44 0.43 1.93 -5.29
N GLU A 45 0.03 1.08 -4.36
CA GLU A 45 0.61 0.96 -3.02
C GLU A 45 1.21 -0.42 -2.84
N VAL A 46 2.43 -0.49 -2.33
CA VAL A 46 3.11 -1.75 -2.00
C VAL A 46 2.68 -2.26 -0.62
N GLU A 47 3.04 -3.49 -0.31
CA GLU A 47 3.02 -4.02 1.06
C GLU A 47 4.42 -4.48 1.44
N HIS A 48 5.00 -3.83 2.46
CA HIS A 48 6.31 -4.17 3.01
C HIS A 48 6.31 -4.16 4.53
N HIS A 49 7.14 -5.03 5.10
CA HIS A 49 7.26 -5.22 6.53
C HIS A 49 8.74 -5.32 6.94
N PHE A 50 9.08 -4.80 8.11
CA PHE A 50 10.45 -4.86 8.68
C PHE A 50 11.55 -4.22 7.82
N LEU A 51 11.19 -3.33 6.89
CA LEU A 51 12.12 -2.61 6.00
C LEU A 51 12.14 -1.12 6.33
N GLU A 52 12.69 -0.79 7.49
CA GLU A 52 12.57 0.47 8.22
C GLU A 52 12.75 1.76 7.37
N GLU A 53 13.78 1.83 6.52
CA GLU A 53 14.02 3.03 5.70
C GLU A 53 13.43 2.89 4.29
N TYR A 54 13.26 1.66 3.84
CA TYR A 54 12.84 1.37 2.47
C TYR A 54 11.34 1.56 2.28
N SER A 55 10.52 1.12 3.25
CA SER A 55 9.08 1.21 3.10
C SER A 55 8.34 1.25 4.43
N HIS A 56 7.46 2.24 4.57
CA HIS A 56 6.52 2.37 5.68
C HIS A 56 5.09 1.92 5.30
N SER A 57 4.95 1.15 4.23
CA SER A 57 3.65 0.63 3.75
C SER A 57 3.34 -0.75 4.32
N SER A 58 3.00 -0.82 5.60
CA SER A 58 2.69 -2.08 6.29
C SER A 58 1.19 -2.43 6.28
N ALA A 59 0.32 -1.49 5.90
CA ALA A 59 -1.13 -1.68 5.85
C ALA A 59 -1.73 -0.92 4.65
N PRO A 60 -1.40 -1.37 3.42
CA PRO A 60 -1.79 -0.65 2.19
C PRO A 60 -3.30 -0.49 2.05
N GLU A 61 -4.10 -1.46 2.49
CA GLU A 61 -5.55 -1.38 2.44
C GLU A 61 -6.12 -0.25 3.32
N VAL A 62 -5.48 0.05 4.44
CA VAL A 62 -5.89 1.16 5.33
C VAL A 62 -5.56 2.50 4.68
N PHE A 63 -4.38 2.61 4.10
CA PHE A 63 -3.95 3.81 3.39
C PHE A 63 -4.80 4.09 2.15
N LEU A 64 -5.04 3.06 1.32
CA LEU A 64 -5.88 3.16 0.12
C LEU A 64 -7.35 3.47 0.47
N ALA A 65 -7.86 2.95 1.59
CA ALA A 65 -9.20 3.32 2.07
C ALA A 65 -9.28 4.81 2.43
N ALA A 66 -8.27 5.35 3.09
CA ALA A 66 -8.19 6.78 3.37
C ALA A 66 -8.09 7.62 2.08
N ALA A 67 -7.27 7.19 1.12
CA ALA A 67 -7.15 7.83 -0.18
C ALA A 67 -8.48 7.80 -0.96
N SER A 68 -9.24 6.70 -0.89
CA SER A 68 -10.51 6.55 -1.57
C SER A 68 -11.55 7.60 -1.16
N GLN A 69 -11.50 8.05 0.10
CA GLN A 69 -12.44 9.04 0.64
C GLN A 69 -12.01 10.50 0.32
N ARG A 70 -10.85 10.68 -0.28
CA ARG A 70 -10.32 11.99 -0.72
C ARG A 70 -10.28 12.14 -2.24
N THR A 71 -10.68 11.10 -2.97
CA THR A 71 -10.59 11.02 -4.43
C THR A 71 -11.89 10.54 -5.04
N GLU A 72 -12.12 10.84 -6.32
CA GLU A 72 -13.37 10.49 -7.00
C GLU A 72 -13.18 9.53 -8.18
N ARG A 73 -12.02 9.56 -8.87
CA ARG A 73 -11.81 8.88 -10.16
C ARG A 73 -10.60 7.98 -10.20
N ILE A 74 -9.51 8.37 -9.55
CA ILE A 74 -8.25 7.62 -9.58
C ILE A 74 -8.47 6.21 -9.05
N ARG A 75 -7.95 5.22 -9.77
CA ARG A 75 -8.03 3.82 -9.34
C ARG A 75 -6.95 3.53 -8.31
N LEU A 76 -7.29 2.66 -7.37
CA LEU A 76 -6.53 2.36 -6.18
C LEU A 76 -5.99 0.94 -6.28
N GLY A 77 -4.69 0.78 -6.45
CA GLY A 77 -4.08 -0.51 -6.74
C GLY A 77 -3.19 -1.03 -5.60
N HIS A 78 -3.30 -2.31 -5.33
CA HIS A 78 -2.27 -3.02 -4.58
C HIS A 78 -1.15 -3.48 -5.53
N GLY A 79 0.02 -3.01 -5.31
CA GLY A 79 1.16 -3.39 -6.12
C GLY A 79 2.36 -3.94 -5.32
N ILE A 80 2.15 -4.91 -4.47
CA ILE A 80 1.16 -6.00 -4.36
C ILE A 80 0.70 -6.21 -2.91
N VAL A 81 -0.30 -7.09 -2.68
CA VAL A 81 -0.55 -7.71 -1.37
C VAL A 81 0.26 -8.99 -1.25
N GLN A 82 0.97 -9.17 -0.16
CA GLN A 82 1.71 -10.39 0.13
C GLN A 82 0.74 -11.52 0.51
N ILE A 83 0.75 -12.62 -0.27
CA ILE A 83 -0.19 -13.74 -0.09
C ILE A 83 0.35 -14.98 0.62
N PRO A 84 1.62 -15.09 1.05
CA PRO A 84 2.00 -16.23 1.89
C PRO A 84 1.09 -16.30 3.13
N PRO A 85 0.47 -17.46 3.43
CA PRO A 85 -0.54 -17.57 4.51
C PRO A 85 -0.02 -17.22 5.91
N GLY A 86 1.29 -17.30 6.10
CA GLY A 86 1.94 -16.86 7.35
C GLY A 86 2.04 -15.33 7.48
N VAL A 87 1.94 -14.59 6.38
CA VAL A 87 1.88 -13.12 6.37
C VAL A 87 0.43 -12.66 6.39
N ASN A 88 -0.35 -13.13 5.42
CA ASN A 88 -1.76 -12.75 5.26
C ASN A 88 -2.64 -13.99 5.07
N HIS A 89 -3.59 -14.21 5.98
CA HIS A 89 -4.57 -15.27 5.81
C HIS A 89 -5.50 -14.96 4.62
N PRO A 90 -5.70 -15.87 3.64
CA PRO A 90 -6.46 -15.58 2.42
C PRO A 90 -7.87 -15.06 2.65
N ALA A 91 -8.59 -15.59 3.65
CA ALA A 91 -9.92 -15.10 3.98
C ALA A 91 -9.90 -13.64 4.47
N ARG A 92 -8.87 -13.24 5.24
CA ARG A 92 -8.71 -11.86 5.70
C ARG A 92 -8.35 -10.92 4.56
N VAL A 93 -7.54 -11.38 3.62
CA VAL A 93 -7.26 -10.63 2.38
C VAL A 93 -8.55 -10.39 1.62
N ALA A 94 -9.35 -11.43 1.38
CA ALA A 94 -10.61 -11.32 0.66
C ALA A 94 -11.59 -10.33 1.32
N GLU A 95 -11.73 -10.38 2.65
CA GLU A 95 -12.60 -9.45 3.40
C GLU A 95 -12.14 -7.99 3.26
N ARG A 96 -10.84 -7.72 3.41
CA ARG A 96 -10.27 -6.36 3.30
C ARG A 96 -10.40 -5.81 1.89
N VAL A 97 -10.09 -6.62 0.89
CA VAL A 97 -10.20 -6.26 -0.53
C VAL A 97 -11.65 -5.96 -0.90
N ALA A 98 -12.59 -6.81 -0.51
CA ALA A 98 -14.01 -6.60 -0.76
C ALA A 98 -14.51 -5.32 -0.07
N THR A 99 -14.10 -5.05 1.16
CA THR A 99 -14.46 -3.84 1.88
C THR A 99 -13.91 -2.60 1.18
N LEU A 100 -12.63 -2.62 0.79
CA LEU A 100 -12.00 -1.51 0.07
C LEU A 100 -12.66 -1.24 -1.28
N ASP A 101 -13.02 -2.30 -2.02
CA ASP A 101 -13.73 -2.15 -3.30
C ASP A 101 -15.09 -1.46 -3.11
N LEU A 102 -15.85 -1.87 -2.09
CA LEU A 102 -17.15 -1.25 -1.76
C LEU A 102 -17.02 0.21 -1.34
N VAL A 103 -16.08 0.56 -0.45
CA VAL A 103 -15.94 1.94 0.03
C VAL A 103 -15.28 2.88 -0.98
N SER A 104 -14.63 2.32 -2.00
CA SER A 104 -14.04 3.07 -3.11
C SER A 104 -14.93 3.13 -4.35
N ASP A 105 -16.17 2.65 -4.28
CA ASP A 105 -17.10 2.59 -5.41
C ASP A 105 -16.54 1.83 -6.63
N GLY A 106 -15.92 0.65 -6.40
CA GLY A 106 -15.42 -0.23 -7.45
C GLY A 106 -14.13 0.26 -8.12
N ARG A 107 -13.37 1.14 -7.47
CA ARG A 107 -12.11 1.68 -8.03
C ARG A 107 -10.88 0.86 -7.66
N LEU A 108 -11.05 -0.30 -7.04
CA LEU A 108 -9.92 -1.12 -6.62
C LEU A 108 -9.34 -1.93 -7.79
N ASP A 109 -8.01 -1.98 -7.84
CA ASP A 109 -7.22 -2.92 -8.65
C ASP A 109 -6.36 -3.77 -7.69
N PHE A 110 -6.51 -5.10 -7.78
CA PHE A 110 -5.93 -6.01 -6.82
C PHE A 110 -4.79 -6.82 -7.42
N GLY A 111 -3.56 -6.55 -6.96
CA GLY A 111 -2.36 -7.30 -7.30
C GLY A 111 -1.89 -8.15 -6.13
N THR A 112 -1.40 -9.35 -6.40
CA THR A 112 -0.88 -10.28 -5.39
C THR A 112 0.52 -10.74 -5.73
N GLY A 113 1.28 -11.10 -4.70
CA GLY A 113 2.62 -11.64 -4.89
C GLY A 113 3.19 -12.25 -3.62
N GLU A 114 4.43 -12.70 -3.74
CA GLU A 114 5.23 -13.17 -2.60
C GLU A 114 6.26 -12.10 -2.24
N SER A 115 6.64 -12.04 -0.96
CA SER A 115 7.79 -11.25 -0.55
C SER A 115 9.07 -11.77 -1.19
N SER A 116 9.90 -10.86 -1.70
CA SER A 116 11.26 -11.18 -2.14
C SER A 116 12.29 -11.07 -1.01
N SER A 117 11.93 -10.44 0.10
CA SER A 117 12.81 -10.12 1.21
C SER A 117 12.85 -11.23 2.26
N GLY A 118 14.07 -11.70 2.57
CA GLY A 118 14.29 -12.63 3.68
C GLY A 118 13.98 -12.01 5.05
N ALA A 119 14.08 -10.67 5.19
CA ALA A 119 13.74 -9.97 6.42
C ALA A 119 12.24 -10.02 6.70
N GLU A 120 11.41 -9.82 5.67
CA GLU A 120 9.97 -9.87 5.79
C GLU A 120 9.47 -11.27 6.14
N LEU A 121 9.89 -12.29 5.38
CA LEU A 121 9.51 -13.67 5.64
C LEU A 121 10.01 -14.15 7.01
N GLY A 122 11.26 -13.83 7.36
CA GLY A 122 11.83 -14.15 8.68
C GLY A 122 11.10 -13.46 9.83
N GLY A 123 10.68 -12.22 9.66
CA GLY A 123 9.89 -11.47 10.64
C GLY A 123 8.52 -12.11 10.93
N PHE A 124 7.90 -12.71 9.93
CA PHE A 124 6.67 -13.48 10.08
C PHE A 124 6.87 -14.97 10.34
N LEU A 125 8.11 -15.42 10.50
CA LEU A 125 8.46 -16.83 10.68
C LEU A 125 7.98 -17.73 9.52
N VAL A 126 7.96 -17.21 8.32
CA VAL A 126 7.60 -17.93 7.10
C VAL A 126 8.84 -18.52 6.46
N ASP A 127 8.86 -19.83 6.26
CA ASP A 127 9.93 -20.50 5.53
C ASP A 127 9.62 -20.52 4.03
N ARG A 128 10.61 -20.14 3.21
CA ARG A 128 10.51 -20.17 1.73
C ARG A 128 10.52 -21.57 1.12
N GLN A 129 10.75 -22.61 1.90
CA GLN A 129 10.96 -23.96 1.38
C GLN A 129 9.66 -24.77 1.17
N HIS A 130 8.50 -24.10 1.19
CA HIS A 130 7.21 -24.78 0.99
C HIS A 130 6.28 -24.04 0.04
#